data_e4d8b3c143723d5b173e281a0bb61184
#
_entry.id   e4d8b3c143723d5b173e281a0bb61184
#
_cell.length_a   1.000
_cell.length_b   1.000
_cell.length_c   1.000
_cell.angle_alpha   90.00
_cell.angle_beta   90.00
_cell.angle_gamma   90.00
#
_symmetry.space_group_name_H-M   'P 1'
#
loop_
_entity.id
_entity.type
_entity.pdbx_description
1 polymer ?
#
loop_
_entity_poly.entity_id
_entity_poly.type
_entity_poly.pdbx_seq_one_letter_code
_entity_poly.pdbx_strand_id
1 'polypeptide(L)'
;TVVVEALKDVNLHLREGDRVGLVGHNGAGKSTLLRLLSGIYEPTRGSADVRGRVAPVFDLGVGMDPEVSGYDNIIIRGLFLGQSIKQMKKKMDEIAEFSELGDYLSMPLRTYSTGMRVRLALGVVTSIEPEILLLDEGIGAVDAAFMAKARVRLQELVKRSGILVFASHSNDF
;
A
#
# COMPACT_ATOMS: atom_id res chain seq x y z
N THR A 1 -2.20 29.17 -16.34
CA THR A 1 -2.08 27.83 -15.74
C THR A 1 -0.92 27.89 -14.76
N VAL A 2 -1.17 27.62 -13.47
CA VAL A 2 -0.11 27.54 -12.45
C VAL A 2 0.47 26.14 -12.50
N VAL A 3 1.76 26.02 -12.76
CA VAL A 3 2.49 24.75 -12.71
C VAL A 3 3.19 24.68 -11.34
N VAL A 4 2.92 23.63 -10.59
CA VAL A 4 3.58 23.38 -9.31
C VAL A 4 4.58 22.22 -9.50
N GLU A 5 5.86 22.47 -9.29
CA GLU A 5 6.89 21.42 -9.28
C GLU A 5 6.83 20.72 -7.90
N ALA A 6 6.26 19.52 -7.86
CA ALA A 6 6.13 18.74 -6.62
C ALA A 6 7.45 18.08 -6.20
N LEU A 7 8.29 17.70 -7.17
CA LEU A 7 9.62 17.11 -7.00
C LEU A 7 10.59 17.79 -7.97
N LYS A 8 11.75 18.19 -7.49
CA LYS A 8 12.77 18.85 -8.30
C LYS A 8 14.14 18.25 -8.03
N ASP A 9 14.83 17.85 -9.11
CA ASP A 9 16.21 17.36 -9.08
C ASP A 9 16.46 16.25 -8.03
N VAL A 10 15.46 15.35 -7.84
CA VAL A 10 15.58 14.23 -6.92
C VAL A 10 16.43 13.14 -7.56
N ASN A 11 17.52 12.77 -6.90
CA ASN A 11 18.36 11.64 -7.26
C ASN A 11 18.36 10.66 -6.07
N LEU A 12 17.82 9.47 -6.29
CA LEU A 12 17.69 8.44 -5.25
C LEU A 12 18.14 7.10 -5.83
N HIS A 13 19.02 6.40 -5.14
CA HIS A 13 19.44 5.07 -5.49
C HIS A 13 19.31 4.17 -4.26
N LEU A 14 18.43 3.16 -4.35
CA LEU A 14 18.17 2.22 -3.27
C LEU A 14 18.57 0.81 -3.68
N ARG A 15 19.07 0.04 -2.74
CA ARG A 15 19.49 -1.36 -2.90
C ARG A 15 18.78 -2.22 -1.89
N GLU A 16 18.77 -3.51 -2.14
CA GLU A 16 18.25 -4.48 -1.19
C GLU A 16 18.91 -4.31 0.19
N GLY A 17 18.10 -4.31 1.23
CA GLY A 17 18.50 -4.02 2.60
C GLY A 17 18.28 -2.57 3.04
N ASP A 18 18.08 -1.63 2.11
CA ASP A 18 17.92 -0.23 2.47
C ASP A 18 16.58 0.03 3.18
N ARG A 19 16.66 0.89 4.21
CA ARG A 19 15.53 1.39 4.99
C ARG A 19 15.60 2.91 4.99
N VAL A 20 14.68 3.57 4.29
CA VAL A 20 14.74 5.02 4.04
C VAL A 20 13.52 5.71 4.62
N GLY A 21 13.76 6.71 5.47
CA GLY A 21 12.75 7.63 5.97
C GLY A 21 12.69 8.90 5.12
N LEU A 22 11.52 9.21 4.59
CA LEU A 22 11.23 10.50 3.95
C LEU A 22 10.65 11.43 5.01
N VAL A 23 11.40 12.44 5.40
CA VAL A 23 11.00 13.40 6.45
C VAL A 23 10.77 14.77 5.82
N GLY A 24 9.71 15.45 6.24
CA GLY A 24 9.39 16.78 5.76
C GLY A 24 7.96 17.20 6.13
N HIS A 25 7.71 18.51 6.06
CA HIS A 25 6.38 19.06 6.31
C HIS A 25 5.31 18.56 5.30
N ASN A 26 4.05 18.82 5.61
CA ASN A 26 2.95 18.54 4.67
C ASN A 26 3.15 19.35 3.38
N GLY A 27 2.97 18.71 2.24
CA GLY A 27 3.22 19.32 0.93
C GLY A 27 4.68 19.29 0.46
N ALA A 28 5.61 18.70 1.21
CA ALA A 28 7.02 18.57 0.82
C ALA A 28 7.28 17.58 -0.35
N GLY A 29 6.24 16.90 -0.86
CA GLY A 29 6.37 15.98 -1.98
C GLY A 29 6.56 14.50 -1.59
N LYS A 30 6.55 14.15 -0.31
CA LYS A 30 6.74 12.76 0.17
C LYS A 30 5.79 11.76 -0.48
N SER A 31 4.48 12.02 -0.41
CA SER A 31 3.46 11.13 -1.00
C SER A 31 3.55 11.12 -2.53
N THR A 32 3.98 12.22 -3.16
CA THR A 32 4.23 12.27 -4.61
C THR A 32 5.39 11.36 -5.00
N LEU A 33 6.47 11.37 -4.20
CA LEU A 33 7.60 10.47 -4.41
C LEU A 33 7.20 9.00 -4.22
N LEU A 34 6.43 8.68 -3.19
CA LEU A 34 5.92 7.32 -2.99
C LEU A 34 5.05 6.85 -4.17
N ARG A 35 4.17 7.71 -4.71
CA ARG A 35 3.34 7.38 -5.89
C ARG A 35 4.18 7.18 -7.15
N LEU A 36 5.25 7.94 -7.31
CA LEU A 36 6.19 7.76 -8.41
C LEU A 36 6.94 6.42 -8.27
N LEU A 37 7.44 6.10 -7.08
CA LEU A 37 8.13 4.84 -6.81
C LEU A 37 7.20 3.62 -6.95
N SER A 38 5.90 3.79 -6.73
CA SER A 38 4.90 2.72 -6.92
C SER A 38 4.42 2.57 -8.37
N GLY A 39 4.87 3.43 -9.30
CA GLY A 39 4.43 3.42 -10.68
C GLY A 39 3.03 4.01 -10.91
N ILE A 40 2.41 4.63 -9.89
CA ILE A 40 1.12 5.35 -10.04
C ILE A 40 1.33 6.64 -10.84
N TYR A 41 2.48 7.30 -10.67
CA TYR A 41 2.86 8.48 -11.43
C TYR A 41 4.12 8.22 -12.25
N GLU A 42 4.14 8.78 -13.45
CA GLU A 42 5.35 8.86 -14.26
C GLU A 42 6.07 10.20 -14.00
N PRO A 43 7.43 10.22 -14.02
CA PRO A 43 8.15 11.48 -13.88
C PRO A 43 7.94 12.36 -15.11
N THR A 44 7.72 13.66 -14.90
CA THR A 44 7.58 14.64 -16.00
C THR A 44 8.89 14.84 -16.75
N ARG A 45 10.03 14.70 -16.05
CA ARG A 45 11.39 14.74 -16.59
C ARG A 45 12.26 13.75 -15.84
N GLY A 46 13.33 13.29 -16.47
CA GLY A 46 14.20 12.26 -15.91
C GLY A 46 13.59 10.87 -16.07
N SER A 47 14.00 9.95 -15.23
CA SER A 47 13.56 8.56 -15.27
C SER A 47 13.46 7.96 -13.86
N ALA A 48 12.59 6.99 -13.69
CA ALA A 48 12.53 6.14 -12.50
C ALA A 48 12.60 4.68 -12.97
N ASP A 49 13.59 3.94 -12.49
CA ASP A 49 13.74 2.51 -12.75
C ASP A 49 13.52 1.77 -11.41
N VAL A 50 12.39 1.06 -11.31
CA VAL A 50 12.03 0.31 -10.11
C VAL A 50 11.92 -1.16 -10.49
N ARG A 51 12.79 -1.98 -9.90
CA ARG A 51 12.87 -3.43 -10.17
C ARG A 51 12.44 -4.21 -8.95
N GLY A 52 11.41 -5.03 -9.10
CA GLY A 52 10.84 -5.86 -8.05
C GLY A 52 9.36 -5.57 -7.79
N ARG A 53 8.76 -6.41 -6.96
CA ARG A 53 7.34 -6.27 -6.57
C ARG A 53 7.19 -5.19 -5.51
N VAL A 54 6.49 -4.12 -5.87
CA VAL A 54 6.20 -2.99 -4.99
C VAL A 54 4.87 -3.18 -4.29
N ALA A 55 4.84 -3.04 -2.97
CA ALA A 55 3.63 -2.99 -2.18
C ALA A 55 3.45 -1.59 -1.56
N PRO A 56 2.60 -0.75 -2.14
CA PRO A 56 2.22 0.52 -1.54
C PRO A 56 1.19 0.30 -0.42
N VAL A 57 1.50 0.75 0.80
CA VAL A 57 0.61 0.79 1.96
C VAL A 57 0.17 2.24 2.22
N PHE A 58 -0.23 2.88 1.17
CA PHE A 58 -0.92 4.16 1.10
C PHE A 58 -1.88 4.07 -0.09
N ASP A 59 -2.83 5.00 -0.22
CA ASP A 59 -3.85 4.93 -1.28
C ASP A 59 -4.46 3.51 -1.41
N LEU A 60 -4.88 2.95 -0.28
CA LEU A 60 -5.27 1.54 -0.14
C LEU A 60 -6.44 1.13 -1.05
N GLY A 61 -7.17 2.10 -1.62
CA GLY A 61 -8.22 1.85 -2.62
C GLY A 61 -7.71 1.64 -4.05
N VAL A 62 -6.46 1.96 -4.34
CA VAL A 62 -5.91 1.81 -5.70
C VAL A 62 -5.83 0.33 -6.08
N GLY A 63 -6.26 0.01 -7.31
CA GLY A 63 -6.31 -1.36 -7.80
C GLY A 63 -7.49 -2.17 -7.27
N MET A 64 -8.56 -1.51 -6.79
CA MET A 64 -9.82 -2.13 -6.42
C MET A 64 -10.96 -1.64 -7.31
N ASP A 65 -11.92 -2.50 -7.58
CA ASP A 65 -13.13 -2.18 -8.37
C ASP A 65 -14.34 -2.07 -7.43
N PRO A 66 -15.02 -0.91 -7.37
CA PRO A 66 -16.18 -0.72 -6.51
C PRO A 66 -17.40 -1.56 -6.90
N GLU A 67 -17.49 -2.03 -8.14
CA GLU A 67 -18.67 -2.71 -8.67
C GLU A 67 -18.68 -4.22 -8.40
N VAL A 68 -17.54 -4.80 -8.02
CA VAL A 68 -17.43 -6.23 -7.74
C VAL A 68 -17.29 -6.52 -6.25
N SER A 69 -17.44 -7.80 -5.88
CA SER A 69 -17.42 -8.26 -4.50
C SER A 69 -16.07 -8.03 -3.79
N GLY A 70 -16.07 -8.11 -2.46
CA GLY A 70 -14.85 -8.11 -1.68
C GLY A 70 -13.94 -9.28 -2.04
N TYR A 71 -14.50 -10.47 -2.27
CA TYR A 71 -13.73 -11.65 -2.72
C TYR A 71 -13.03 -11.41 -4.06
N ASP A 72 -13.74 -10.82 -5.03
CA ASP A 72 -13.14 -10.47 -6.33
C ASP A 72 -12.06 -9.41 -6.17
N ASN A 73 -12.28 -8.43 -5.29
CA ASN A 73 -11.31 -7.40 -4.99
C ASN A 73 -10.04 -7.93 -4.32
N ILE A 74 -10.12 -8.99 -3.53
CA ILE A 74 -8.92 -9.70 -3.02
C ILE A 74 -8.06 -10.17 -4.20
N ILE A 75 -8.68 -10.76 -5.22
CA ILE A 75 -7.96 -11.22 -6.41
C ILE A 75 -7.39 -10.04 -7.20
N ILE A 76 -8.24 -9.05 -7.52
CA ILE A 76 -7.87 -7.86 -8.31
C ILE A 76 -6.70 -7.11 -7.65
N ARG A 77 -6.82 -6.84 -6.35
CA ARG A 77 -5.77 -6.17 -5.60
C ARG A 77 -4.48 -7.00 -5.55
N GLY A 78 -4.60 -8.32 -5.40
CA GLY A 78 -3.46 -9.22 -5.45
C GLY A 78 -2.73 -9.18 -6.79
N LEU A 79 -3.47 -9.18 -7.90
CA LEU A 79 -2.93 -9.02 -9.25
C LEU A 79 -2.19 -7.68 -9.41
N PHE A 80 -2.80 -6.60 -8.92
CA PHE A 80 -2.16 -5.27 -8.91
C PHE A 80 -0.83 -5.28 -8.16
N LEU A 81 -0.73 -6.08 -7.08
CA LEU A 81 0.49 -6.24 -6.28
C LEU A 81 1.43 -7.33 -6.83
N GLY A 82 1.25 -7.77 -8.08
CA GLY A 82 2.12 -8.72 -8.76
C GLY A 82 1.95 -10.19 -8.35
N GLN A 83 0.83 -10.53 -7.69
CA GLN A 83 0.49 -11.91 -7.37
C GLN A 83 -0.30 -12.57 -8.50
N SER A 84 -0.27 -13.90 -8.59
CA SER A 84 -1.14 -14.65 -9.49
C SER A 84 -2.50 -14.94 -8.85
N ILE A 85 -3.53 -15.20 -9.68
CA ILE A 85 -4.85 -15.64 -9.22
C ILE A 85 -4.75 -16.86 -8.30
N LYS A 86 -3.91 -17.83 -8.68
CA LYS A 86 -3.70 -19.06 -7.90
C LYS A 86 -3.14 -18.78 -6.50
N GLN A 87 -2.20 -17.84 -6.39
CA GLN A 87 -1.62 -17.42 -5.10
C GLN A 87 -2.68 -16.73 -4.24
N MET A 88 -3.46 -15.83 -4.82
CA MET A 88 -4.51 -15.11 -4.07
C MET A 88 -5.64 -16.03 -3.62
N LYS A 89 -6.06 -16.99 -4.46
CA LYS A 89 -7.06 -18.00 -4.07
C LYS A 89 -6.61 -18.81 -2.85
N LYS A 90 -5.33 -19.14 -2.74
CA LYS A 90 -4.79 -19.86 -1.57
C LYS A 90 -4.81 -19.03 -0.28
N LYS A 91 -4.77 -17.70 -0.41
CA LYS A 91 -4.76 -16.76 0.71
C LYS A 91 -6.15 -16.20 1.05
N MET A 92 -7.16 -16.58 0.29
CA MET A 92 -8.51 -16.04 0.37
C MET A 92 -9.09 -16.14 1.78
N ASP A 93 -9.05 -17.32 2.37
CA ASP A 93 -9.63 -17.59 3.69
C ASP A 93 -8.90 -16.82 4.79
N GLU A 94 -7.57 -16.77 4.73
CA GLU A 94 -6.74 -15.99 5.66
C GLU A 94 -7.06 -14.49 5.58
N ILE A 95 -7.21 -13.95 4.38
CA ILE A 95 -7.54 -12.53 4.16
C ILE A 95 -8.95 -12.25 4.65
N ALA A 96 -9.91 -13.14 4.35
CA ALA A 96 -11.29 -13.02 4.79
C ALA A 96 -11.38 -12.98 6.32
N GLU A 97 -10.73 -13.92 7.00
CA GLU A 97 -10.68 -13.99 8.47
C GLU A 97 -10.01 -12.74 9.06
N PHE A 98 -8.87 -12.32 8.51
CA PHE A 98 -8.17 -11.14 9.00
C PHE A 98 -9.00 -9.86 8.88
N SER A 99 -9.71 -9.68 7.76
CA SER A 99 -10.49 -8.46 7.49
C SER A 99 -11.69 -8.30 8.43
N GLU A 100 -12.22 -9.41 9.00
CA GLU A 100 -13.40 -9.47 9.86
C GLU A 100 -14.65 -8.88 9.19
N LEU A 101 -14.76 -9.00 7.86
CA LEU A 101 -15.87 -8.44 7.10
C LEU A 101 -17.05 -9.42 6.94
N GLY A 102 -16.83 -10.73 7.19
CA GLY A 102 -17.88 -11.73 7.12
C GLY A 102 -18.66 -11.71 5.80
N ASP A 103 -19.98 -11.69 5.91
CA ASP A 103 -20.89 -11.74 4.75
C ASP A 103 -20.74 -10.55 3.79
N TYR A 104 -20.20 -9.42 4.27
CA TYR A 104 -19.92 -8.27 3.41
C TYR A 104 -18.95 -8.60 2.28
N LEU A 105 -18.08 -9.60 2.44
CA LEU A 105 -17.16 -10.02 1.38
C LEU A 105 -17.86 -10.47 0.10
N SER A 106 -19.12 -10.90 0.19
CA SER A 106 -19.96 -11.27 -0.97
C SER A 106 -20.63 -10.05 -1.63
N MET A 107 -20.56 -8.87 -1.01
CA MET A 107 -21.21 -7.65 -1.49
C MET A 107 -20.25 -6.78 -2.31
N PRO A 108 -20.77 -5.94 -3.23
CA PRO A 108 -19.96 -4.99 -3.99
C PRO A 108 -19.22 -4.01 -3.06
N LEU A 109 -17.96 -3.70 -3.41
CA LEU A 109 -17.10 -2.83 -2.61
C LEU A 109 -17.67 -1.41 -2.42
N ARG A 110 -18.51 -0.93 -3.36
CA ARG A 110 -19.20 0.38 -3.22
C ARG A 110 -20.09 0.48 -1.99
N THR A 111 -20.54 -0.65 -1.43
CA THR A 111 -21.35 -0.70 -0.19
C THR A 111 -20.51 -0.61 1.08
N TYR A 112 -19.19 -0.70 0.98
CA TYR A 112 -18.30 -0.70 2.13
C TYR A 112 -18.06 0.70 2.68
N SER A 113 -18.01 0.82 3.99
CA SER A 113 -17.47 2.01 4.65
C SER A 113 -15.96 2.18 4.33
N THR A 114 -15.43 3.36 4.60
CA THR A 114 -13.98 3.61 4.46
C THR A 114 -13.17 2.64 5.30
N GLY A 115 -13.57 2.40 6.56
CA GLY A 115 -12.90 1.45 7.44
C GLY A 115 -12.91 0.00 6.91
N MET A 116 -14.04 -0.45 6.34
CA MET A 116 -14.14 -1.78 5.73
C MET A 116 -13.21 -1.93 4.52
N ARG A 117 -13.10 -0.91 3.68
CA ARG A 117 -12.16 -0.90 2.54
C ARG A 117 -10.71 -0.98 3.00
N VAL A 118 -10.36 -0.23 4.05
CA VAL A 118 -9.02 -0.27 4.66
C VAL A 118 -8.73 -1.65 5.24
N ARG A 119 -9.67 -2.26 5.96
CA ARG A 119 -9.52 -3.62 6.51
C ARG A 119 -9.23 -4.64 5.41
N LEU A 120 -10.00 -4.62 4.30
CA LEU A 120 -9.80 -5.51 3.17
C LEU A 120 -8.42 -5.30 2.53
N ALA A 121 -8.07 -4.05 2.25
CA ALA A 121 -6.81 -3.69 1.61
C ALA A 121 -5.59 -4.07 2.46
N LEU A 122 -5.66 -3.87 3.78
CA LEU A 122 -4.61 -4.30 4.72
C LEU A 122 -4.51 -5.83 4.78
N GLY A 123 -5.65 -6.54 4.74
CA GLY A 123 -5.66 -8.00 4.64
C GLY A 123 -4.89 -8.51 3.44
N VAL A 124 -5.14 -7.92 2.27
CA VAL A 124 -4.45 -8.31 1.03
C VAL A 124 -2.96 -7.96 1.11
N VAL A 125 -2.60 -6.70 1.40
CA VAL A 125 -1.20 -6.27 1.35
C VAL A 125 -0.33 -6.95 2.38
N THR A 126 -0.87 -7.26 3.57
CA THR A 126 -0.11 -7.96 4.62
C THR A 126 0.00 -9.47 4.41
N SER A 127 -0.75 -10.04 3.47
CA SER A 127 -0.68 -11.46 3.12
C SER A 127 0.40 -11.79 2.08
N ILE A 128 0.99 -10.78 1.44
CA ILE A 128 2.00 -10.96 0.39
C ILE A 128 3.42 -10.72 0.90
N GLU A 129 4.41 -11.06 0.07
CA GLU A 129 5.83 -10.82 0.33
C GLU A 129 6.39 -9.86 -0.73
N PRO A 130 6.40 -8.55 -0.46
CA PRO A 130 6.95 -7.57 -1.38
C PRO A 130 8.47 -7.52 -1.30
N GLU A 131 9.10 -7.20 -2.44
CA GLU A 131 10.51 -6.86 -2.47
C GLU A 131 10.74 -5.42 -2.02
N ILE A 132 9.80 -4.54 -2.37
CA ILE A 132 9.83 -3.10 -2.03
C ILE A 132 8.54 -2.74 -1.30
N LEU A 133 8.67 -2.25 -0.09
CA LEU A 133 7.55 -1.79 0.73
C LEU A 133 7.57 -0.27 0.84
N LEU A 134 6.46 0.36 0.45
CA LEU A 134 6.28 1.80 0.55
C LEU A 134 5.19 2.10 1.57
N LEU A 135 5.54 2.81 2.63
CA LEU A 135 4.62 3.18 3.71
C LEU A 135 4.43 4.70 3.76
N ASP A 136 3.21 5.13 4.07
CA ASP A 136 2.94 6.50 4.49
C ASP A 136 2.31 6.47 5.90
N GLU A 137 2.54 7.49 6.70
CA GLU A 137 2.09 7.57 8.09
C GLU A 137 0.56 7.51 8.22
N GLY A 138 -0.17 7.90 7.18
CA GLY A 138 -1.64 7.93 7.15
C GLY A 138 -2.28 6.67 6.59
N ILE A 139 -2.32 5.56 7.34
CA ILE A 139 -2.95 4.30 6.89
C ILE A 139 -4.50 4.33 6.91
N GLY A 140 -5.11 5.50 7.11
CA GLY A 140 -6.57 5.64 7.10
C GLY A 140 -7.25 5.35 8.45
N ALA A 141 -8.53 5.69 8.53
CA ALA A 141 -9.32 5.57 9.75
C ALA A 141 -9.92 4.16 9.88
N VAL A 142 -9.36 3.35 10.75
CA VAL A 142 -9.96 2.10 11.26
C VAL A 142 -10.01 2.17 12.77
N ASP A 143 -10.86 1.33 13.38
CA ASP A 143 -10.95 1.26 14.85
C ASP A 143 -9.64 0.79 15.49
N ALA A 144 -9.46 1.14 16.76
CA ALA A 144 -8.20 0.90 17.48
C ALA A 144 -7.88 -0.60 17.64
N ALA A 145 -8.88 -1.45 17.77
CA ALA A 145 -8.68 -2.89 17.94
C ALA A 145 -8.16 -3.52 16.66
N PHE A 146 -8.77 -3.20 15.52
CA PHE A 146 -8.29 -3.67 14.22
C PHE A 146 -6.90 -3.10 13.91
N MET A 147 -6.66 -1.83 14.22
CA MET A 147 -5.35 -1.20 13.99
C MET A 147 -4.23 -1.90 14.79
N ALA A 148 -4.50 -2.32 16.03
CA ALA A 148 -3.54 -3.09 16.82
C ALA A 148 -3.17 -4.41 16.14
N LYS A 149 -4.16 -5.15 15.63
CA LYS A 149 -3.99 -6.39 14.86
C LYS A 149 -3.22 -6.14 13.54
N ALA A 150 -3.60 -5.09 12.80
CA ALA A 150 -2.96 -4.72 11.55
C ALA A 150 -1.50 -4.30 11.74
N ARG A 151 -1.20 -3.59 12.83
CA ARG A 151 0.16 -3.15 13.17
C ARG A 151 1.12 -4.32 13.35
N VAL A 152 0.70 -5.40 13.97
CA VAL A 152 1.52 -6.62 14.11
C VAL A 152 1.88 -7.18 12.73
N ARG A 153 0.90 -7.34 11.83
CA ARG A 153 1.16 -7.82 10.47
C ARG A 153 2.02 -6.86 9.65
N LEU A 154 1.83 -5.56 9.79
CA LEU A 154 2.66 -4.57 9.12
C LEU A 154 4.12 -4.62 9.60
N GLN A 155 4.36 -4.82 10.90
CA GLN A 155 5.72 -5.02 11.42
C GLN A 155 6.39 -6.25 10.84
N GLU A 156 5.66 -7.36 10.71
CA GLU A 156 6.16 -8.56 10.05
C GLU A 156 6.47 -8.33 8.56
N LEU A 157 5.59 -7.57 7.88
CA LEU A 157 5.79 -7.19 6.48
C LEU A 157 7.06 -6.34 6.30
N VAL A 158 7.28 -5.37 7.20
CA VAL A 158 8.49 -4.53 7.22
C VAL A 158 9.74 -5.40 7.38
N LYS A 159 9.73 -6.37 8.29
CA LYS A 159 10.89 -7.26 8.52
C LYS A 159 11.23 -8.11 7.29
N ARG A 160 10.21 -8.54 6.54
CA ARG A 160 10.36 -9.41 5.36
C ARG A 160 10.65 -8.68 4.06
N SER A 161 10.41 -7.36 3.99
CA SER A 161 10.66 -6.59 2.78
C SER A 161 12.15 -6.38 2.52
N GLY A 162 12.55 -6.44 1.24
CA GLY A 162 13.93 -6.18 0.81
C GLY A 162 14.30 -4.70 0.97
N ILE A 163 13.46 -3.79 0.47
CA ILE A 163 13.61 -2.33 0.58
C ILE A 163 12.39 -1.77 1.30
N LEU A 164 12.61 -0.82 2.21
CA LEU A 164 11.56 -0.04 2.84
C LEU A 164 11.75 1.45 2.56
N VAL A 165 10.69 2.11 2.10
CA VAL A 165 10.60 3.58 2.08
C VAL A 165 9.40 3.99 2.91
N PHE A 166 9.63 4.79 3.94
CA PHE A 166 8.62 5.25 4.88
C PHE A 166 8.54 6.77 4.90
N ALA A 167 7.34 7.34 4.71
CA ALA A 167 7.11 8.77 4.84
C ALA A 167 6.55 9.12 6.21
N SER A 168 7.15 10.10 6.88
CA SER A 168 6.72 10.61 8.17
C SER A 168 6.74 12.13 8.23
N HIS A 169 5.94 12.68 9.14
CA HIS A 169 5.94 14.12 9.47
C HIS A 169 6.88 14.44 10.64
N SER A 170 7.19 13.46 11.48
CA SER A 170 8.04 13.65 12.67
C SER A 170 9.46 13.14 12.44
N ASN A 171 10.40 13.78 13.14
CA ASN A 171 11.81 13.37 13.15
C ASN A 171 12.10 12.28 14.20
N ASP A 172 11.07 11.75 14.86
CA ASP A 172 11.19 10.74 15.92
C ASP A 172 11.24 9.35 15.29
N PHE A 173 12.45 8.92 14.93
CA PHE A 173 12.79 7.56 14.49
C PHE A 173 13.69 6.88 15.50
#